data_00266f80979d8dbc22529e5a4284c047
#
_entry.id   00266f80979d8dbc22529e5a4284c047
#
_cell.length_a   1.000
_cell.length_b   1.000
_cell.length_c   1.000
_cell.angle_alpha   90.00
_cell.angle_beta   90.00
_cell.angle_gamma   90.00
#
_symmetry.space_group_name_H-M   'P 1'
#
loop_
_entity.id
_entity.type
_entity.pdbx_description
1 polymer ?
#
loop_
_entity_poly.entity_id
_entity_poly.type
_entity_poly.pdbx_seq_one_letter_code
_entity_poly.pdbx_strand_id
1 'polypeptide(L)'
;MFLLYFRLGFQHILPLGADHVLFVVGLFLASTTLPALLWQVSAFTIAHAITLALATTGVVHVPPSIVEPLIAVSIAAIAVENLVERAFHWRRPLIVFGFGLLHGLGFGGALQALGLPPEDVLVALLGFNLGVEAGQVAVLASLALAVGWCQGAPWYRRRVVVPASAAIAVVGLYWAIQRLA
;
A
#
# COMPACT_ATOMS: atom_id res chain seq x y z
N MET A 1 18.21 -15.97 -6.51
CA MET A 1 18.10 -14.60 -5.94
C MET A 1 16.76 -13.95 -6.32
N PHE A 2 16.52 -13.54 -7.58
CA PHE A 2 15.30 -12.81 -7.99
C PHE A 2 13.99 -13.45 -7.54
N LEU A 3 13.76 -14.75 -7.81
CA LEU A 3 12.52 -15.45 -7.44
C LEU A 3 12.30 -15.53 -5.93
N LEU A 4 13.37 -15.62 -5.13
CA LEU A 4 13.28 -15.58 -3.67
C LEU A 4 12.71 -14.23 -3.21
N TYR A 5 13.27 -13.12 -3.69
CA TYR A 5 12.81 -11.79 -3.32
C TYR A 5 11.46 -11.43 -3.90
N PHE A 6 11.12 -11.91 -5.10
CA PHE A 6 9.78 -11.83 -5.64
C PHE A 6 8.74 -12.48 -4.69
N ARG A 7 9.05 -13.70 -4.21
CA ARG A 7 8.19 -14.39 -3.25
C ARG A 7 8.08 -13.62 -1.94
N LEU A 8 9.19 -13.09 -1.42
CA LEU A 8 9.19 -12.28 -0.20
C LEU A 8 8.36 -11.01 -0.38
N GLY A 9 8.47 -10.30 -1.51
CA GLY A 9 7.66 -9.14 -1.83
C GLY A 9 6.18 -9.46 -1.96
N PHE A 10 5.83 -10.58 -2.59
CA PHE A 10 4.44 -11.05 -2.65
C PHE A 10 3.91 -11.36 -1.24
N GLN A 11 4.69 -12.07 -0.42
CA GLN A 11 4.31 -12.40 0.95
C GLN A 11 4.22 -11.17 1.85
N HIS A 12 5.00 -10.13 1.57
CA HIS A 12 4.91 -8.85 2.26
C HIS A 12 3.53 -8.18 2.08
N ILE A 13 2.82 -8.48 1.00
CA ILE A 13 1.42 -8.06 0.80
C ILE A 13 0.46 -9.16 1.29
N LEU A 14 0.60 -10.39 0.79
CA LEU A 14 -0.27 -11.52 1.08
C LEU A 14 0.53 -12.73 1.57
N PRO A 15 0.33 -13.17 2.80
CA PRO A 15 -0.71 -12.78 3.78
C PRO A 15 -0.27 -11.76 4.85
N LEU A 16 0.97 -11.25 4.81
CA LEU A 16 1.59 -10.57 5.97
C LEU A 16 1.30 -9.06 6.05
N GLY A 17 0.96 -8.41 4.93
CA GLY A 17 0.86 -6.97 4.83
C GLY A 17 -0.56 -6.42 5.01
N ALA A 18 -1.16 -6.58 6.19
CA ALA A 18 -2.49 -6.05 6.46
C ALA A 18 -2.60 -4.53 6.15
N ASP A 19 -1.54 -3.76 6.42
CA ASP A 19 -1.45 -2.33 6.11
C ASP A 19 -1.65 -2.07 4.62
N HIS A 20 -0.89 -2.77 3.78
CA HIS A 20 -0.97 -2.67 2.32
C HIS A 20 -2.31 -3.16 1.80
N VAL A 21 -2.83 -4.26 2.33
CA VAL A 21 -4.15 -4.79 1.93
C VAL A 21 -5.24 -3.77 2.20
N LEU A 22 -5.30 -3.18 3.41
CA LEU A 22 -6.31 -2.17 3.75
C LEU A 22 -6.14 -0.89 2.92
N PHE A 23 -4.90 -0.49 2.65
CA PHE A 23 -4.61 0.64 1.78
C PHE A 23 -5.13 0.39 0.35
N VAL A 24 -4.81 -0.76 -0.26
CA VAL A 24 -5.27 -1.15 -1.59
C VAL A 24 -6.79 -1.30 -1.65
N VAL A 25 -7.43 -1.85 -0.61
CA VAL A 25 -8.90 -1.88 -0.48
C VAL A 25 -9.45 -0.46 -0.50
N GLY A 26 -8.85 0.46 0.25
CA GLY A 26 -9.22 1.88 0.26
C GLY A 26 -9.13 2.52 -1.14
N LEU A 27 -8.07 2.23 -1.90
CA LEU A 27 -7.94 2.70 -3.29
C LEU A 27 -9.03 2.13 -4.20
N PHE A 28 -9.31 0.82 -4.08
CA PHE A 28 -10.31 0.13 -4.88
C PHE A 28 -11.72 0.69 -4.68
N LEU A 29 -12.11 0.93 -3.44
CA LEU A 29 -13.46 1.39 -3.09
C LEU A 29 -13.86 2.70 -3.76
N ALA A 30 -12.91 3.62 -3.97
CA ALA A 30 -13.16 4.92 -4.58
C ALA A 30 -12.86 4.99 -6.08
N SER A 31 -12.15 4.00 -6.62
CA SER A 31 -11.79 3.99 -8.04
C SER A 31 -12.89 3.34 -8.87
N THR A 32 -13.32 4.06 -9.91
CA THR A 32 -14.39 3.58 -10.82
C THR A 32 -13.85 2.95 -12.10
N THR A 33 -12.54 3.07 -12.37
CA THR A 33 -11.92 2.54 -13.58
C THR A 33 -10.64 1.78 -13.27
N LEU A 34 -10.44 0.65 -13.92
CA LEU A 34 -9.26 -0.19 -13.77
C LEU A 34 -7.95 0.55 -14.13
N PRO A 35 -7.85 1.33 -15.22
CA PRO A 35 -6.62 2.05 -15.53
C PRO A 35 -6.21 3.06 -14.44
N ALA A 36 -7.18 3.81 -13.88
CA ALA A 36 -6.89 4.76 -12.80
C ALA A 36 -6.42 4.05 -11.53
N LEU A 37 -6.95 2.86 -11.26
CA LEU A 37 -6.56 2.04 -10.11
C LEU A 37 -5.15 1.47 -10.28
N LEU A 38 -4.85 0.88 -11.44
CA LEU A 38 -3.51 0.36 -11.74
C LEU A 38 -2.46 1.48 -11.68
N TRP A 39 -2.77 2.67 -12.23
CA TRP A 39 -1.87 3.81 -12.15
C TRP A 39 -1.54 4.22 -10.71
N GLN A 40 -2.53 4.23 -9.81
CA GLN A 40 -2.33 4.54 -8.39
C GLN A 40 -1.45 3.47 -7.70
N VAL A 41 -1.72 2.20 -7.96
CA VAL A 41 -0.95 1.09 -7.38
C VAL A 41 0.49 1.12 -7.87
N SER A 42 0.72 1.29 -9.17
CA SER A 42 2.09 1.40 -9.72
C SER A 42 2.81 2.66 -9.22
N ALA A 43 2.12 3.79 -9.08
CA ALA A 43 2.71 5.00 -8.47
C ALA A 43 3.13 4.75 -7.01
N PHE A 44 2.32 4.03 -6.24
CA PHE A 44 2.67 3.59 -4.90
C PHE A 44 3.90 2.68 -4.91
N THR A 45 3.94 1.64 -5.77
CA THR A 45 5.06 0.70 -5.83
C THR A 45 6.36 1.37 -6.25
N ILE A 46 6.32 2.31 -7.19
CA ILE A 46 7.50 3.10 -7.59
C ILE A 46 8.02 3.92 -6.40
N ALA A 47 7.13 4.64 -5.70
CA ALA A 47 7.50 5.41 -4.53
C ALA A 47 8.07 4.52 -3.41
N HIS A 48 7.40 3.40 -3.13
CA HIS A 48 7.85 2.37 -2.19
C HIS A 48 9.26 1.87 -2.55
N ALA A 49 9.50 1.53 -3.81
CA ALA A 49 10.78 1.04 -4.30
C ALA A 49 11.92 2.07 -4.07
N ILE A 50 11.65 3.36 -4.28
CA ILE A 50 12.63 4.44 -4.07
C ILE A 50 13.07 4.48 -2.61
N THR A 51 12.14 4.58 -1.68
CA THR A 51 12.48 4.70 -0.25
C THR A 51 12.97 3.38 0.35
N LEU A 52 12.46 2.25 -0.12
CA LEU A 52 13.00 0.94 0.24
C LEU A 52 14.48 0.81 -0.16
N ALA A 53 14.83 1.23 -1.39
CA ALA A 53 16.23 1.22 -1.84
C ALA A 53 17.10 2.14 -0.99
N LEU A 54 16.67 3.37 -0.71
CA LEU A 54 17.40 4.32 0.14
C LEU A 54 17.59 3.79 1.57
N ALA A 55 16.57 3.16 2.13
CA ALA A 55 16.66 2.59 3.47
C ALA A 55 17.52 1.32 3.51
N THR A 56 17.38 0.41 2.54
CA THR A 56 18.19 -0.82 2.46
C THR A 56 19.69 -0.53 2.25
N THR A 57 20.03 0.52 1.49
CA THR A 57 21.42 0.95 1.27
C THR A 57 21.98 1.81 2.40
N GLY A 58 21.18 2.10 3.44
CA GLY A 58 21.61 2.90 4.59
C GLY A 58 21.71 4.41 4.32
N VAL A 59 21.27 4.89 3.14
CA VAL A 59 21.26 6.33 2.79
C VAL A 59 20.24 7.09 3.63
N VAL A 60 19.11 6.45 3.94
CA VAL A 60 18.05 7.03 4.79
C VAL A 60 17.75 6.05 5.92
N HIS A 61 17.73 6.58 7.14
CA HIS A 61 17.32 5.82 8.31
C HIS A 61 16.25 6.60 9.07
N VAL A 62 15.03 6.05 9.16
CA VAL A 62 13.94 6.61 9.94
C VAL A 62 13.49 5.54 10.95
N PRO A 63 13.42 5.87 12.25
CA PRO A 63 13.00 4.92 13.26
C PRO A 63 11.60 4.34 12.98
N PRO A 64 11.38 3.03 13.18
CA PRO A 64 10.05 2.41 13.04
C PRO A 64 8.95 3.11 13.85
N SER A 65 9.31 3.60 15.06
CA SER A 65 8.40 4.35 15.93
C SER A 65 7.82 5.63 15.31
N ILE A 66 8.43 6.15 14.24
CA ILE A 66 7.90 7.29 13.48
C ILE A 66 7.15 6.78 12.23
N VAL A 67 7.74 5.82 11.53
CA VAL A 67 7.22 5.35 10.23
C VAL A 67 5.92 4.57 10.41
N GLU A 68 5.87 3.65 11.36
CA GLU A 68 4.71 2.76 11.53
C GLU A 68 3.41 3.50 11.88
N PRO A 69 3.39 4.48 12.82
CA PRO A 69 2.20 5.29 13.04
C PRO A 69 1.77 6.07 11.79
N LEU A 70 2.73 6.62 11.02
CA LEU A 70 2.44 7.38 9.80
C LEU A 70 1.86 6.48 8.69
N ILE A 71 2.31 5.22 8.59
CA ILE A 71 1.71 4.22 7.71
C ILE A 71 0.23 4.03 8.11
N ALA A 72 -0.05 3.82 9.38
CA ALA A 72 -1.42 3.64 9.86
C ALA A 72 -2.30 4.88 9.61
N VAL A 73 -1.76 6.08 9.81
CA VAL A 73 -2.43 7.35 9.47
C VAL A 73 -2.73 7.44 7.97
N SER A 74 -1.82 6.99 7.09
CA SER A 74 -2.05 7.01 5.63
C SER A 74 -3.23 6.14 5.22
N ILE A 75 -3.42 4.99 5.86
CA ILE A 75 -4.57 4.10 5.66
C ILE A 75 -5.87 4.80 6.06
N ALA A 76 -5.88 5.41 7.25
CA ALA A 76 -7.02 6.18 7.73
C ALA A 76 -7.33 7.37 6.80
N ALA A 77 -6.31 8.08 6.32
CA ALA A 77 -6.47 9.23 5.43
C ALA A 77 -7.16 8.87 4.11
N ILE A 78 -6.72 7.79 3.43
CA ILE A 78 -7.38 7.29 2.20
C ILE A 78 -8.83 6.89 2.47
N ALA A 79 -9.08 6.26 3.61
CA ALA A 79 -10.43 5.85 3.97
C ALA A 79 -11.34 7.06 4.27
N VAL A 80 -10.84 8.07 4.97
CA VAL A 80 -11.56 9.33 5.23
C VAL A 80 -11.82 10.10 3.94
N GLU A 81 -10.82 10.16 3.03
CA GLU A 81 -11.01 10.76 1.70
C GLU A 81 -12.20 10.11 0.97
N ASN A 82 -12.32 8.78 0.99
CA ASN A 82 -13.45 8.07 0.39
C ASN A 82 -14.82 8.44 1.00
N LEU A 83 -14.86 8.82 2.28
CA LEU A 83 -16.09 9.25 2.95
C LEU A 83 -16.51 10.66 2.53
N VAL A 84 -15.55 11.56 2.37
CA VAL A 84 -15.76 12.98 2.07
C VAL A 84 -15.92 13.21 0.57
N GLU A 85 -14.99 12.68 -0.22
CA GLU A 85 -14.93 12.90 -1.67
C GLU A 85 -15.86 11.94 -2.41
N ARG A 86 -16.59 12.49 -3.42
CA ARG A 86 -17.49 11.69 -4.26
C ARG A 86 -16.92 11.35 -5.64
N ALA A 87 -15.84 12.02 -6.02
CA ALA A 87 -15.22 11.87 -7.32
C ALA A 87 -13.71 11.67 -7.20
N PHE A 88 -13.14 10.99 -8.18
CA PHE A 88 -11.69 10.85 -8.31
C PHE A 88 -11.06 12.22 -8.57
N HIS A 89 -10.14 12.64 -7.69
CA HIS A 89 -9.36 13.86 -7.85
C HIS A 89 -8.01 13.57 -8.52
N TRP A 90 -7.58 14.45 -9.42
CA TRP A 90 -6.27 14.34 -10.07
C TRP A 90 -5.09 14.36 -9.11
N ARG A 91 -5.28 14.89 -7.89
CA ARG A 91 -4.28 14.91 -6.81
C ARG A 91 -4.07 13.56 -6.14
N ARG A 92 -5.02 12.64 -6.27
CA ARG A 92 -4.99 11.35 -5.57
C ARG A 92 -3.75 10.51 -5.89
N PRO A 93 -3.30 10.35 -7.15
CA PRO A 93 -2.05 9.64 -7.43
C PRO A 93 -0.82 10.25 -6.75
N LEU A 94 -0.78 11.57 -6.59
CA LEU A 94 0.30 12.26 -5.89
C LEU A 94 0.29 11.97 -4.39
N ILE A 95 -0.89 11.94 -3.77
CA ILE A 95 -1.08 11.56 -2.35
C ILE A 95 -0.68 10.10 -2.16
N VAL A 96 -1.13 9.21 -3.04
CA VAL A 96 -0.79 7.78 -3.04
C VAL A 96 0.72 7.56 -3.21
N PHE A 97 1.39 8.33 -4.09
CA PHE A 97 2.83 8.33 -4.22
C PHE A 97 3.51 8.72 -2.91
N GLY A 98 3.08 9.82 -2.26
CA GLY A 98 3.60 10.23 -0.96
C GLY A 98 3.45 9.15 0.12
N PHE A 99 2.32 8.45 0.15
CA PHE A 99 2.12 7.33 1.06
C PHE A 99 2.99 6.10 0.70
N GLY A 100 3.22 5.85 -0.59
CA GLY A 100 4.18 4.84 -1.04
C GLY A 100 5.59 5.08 -0.50
N LEU A 101 6.05 6.35 -0.49
CA LEU A 101 7.34 6.71 0.12
C LEU A 101 7.40 6.35 1.61
N LEU A 102 6.33 6.57 2.36
CA LEU A 102 6.27 6.19 3.78
C LEU A 102 6.34 4.67 3.97
N HIS A 103 5.57 3.92 3.19
CA HIS A 103 5.51 2.46 3.30
C HIS A 103 6.85 1.80 2.97
N GLY A 104 7.60 2.30 1.98
CA GLY A 104 8.92 1.76 1.63
C GLY A 104 9.97 1.95 2.74
N LEU A 105 9.87 3.02 3.55
CA LEU A 105 10.72 3.22 4.71
C LEU A 105 10.46 2.17 5.80
N GLY A 106 9.23 1.69 5.94
CA GLY A 106 8.84 0.75 7.01
C GLY A 106 9.50 -0.61 6.90
N PHE A 107 9.89 -1.06 5.71
CA PHE A 107 10.49 -2.38 5.50
C PHE A 107 12.00 -2.35 5.23
N GLY A 108 12.58 -1.16 4.98
CA GLY A 108 13.99 -1.02 4.61
C GLY A 108 14.96 -1.60 5.65
N GLY A 109 14.71 -1.38 6.93
CA GLY A 109 15.53 -1.93 8.02
C GLY A 109 15.54 -3.46 8.07
N ALA A 110 14.40 -4.11 7.81
CA ALA A 110 14.31 -5.56 7.76
C ALA A 110 15.12 -6.14 6.58
N LEU A 111 15.06 -5.47 5.42
CA LEU A 111 15.82 -5.89 4.25
C LEU A 111 17.32 -5.64 4.41
N GLN A 112 17.70 -4.53 5.06
CA GLN A 112 19.10 -4.21 5.40
C GLN A 112 19.69 -5.26 6.36
N ALA A 113 18.91 -5.72 7.34
CA ALA A 113 19.34 -6.73 8.31
C ALA A 113 19.66 -8.10 7.68
N LEU A 114 19.22 -8.37 6.46
CA LEU A 114 19.59 -9.58 5.72
C LEU A 114 21.03 -9.56 5.20
N GLY A 115 21.74 -8.42 5.28
CA GLY A 115 23.16 -8.32 4.92
C GLY A 115 23.45 -8.66 3.47
N LEU A 116 22.66 -8.15 2.54
CA LEU A 116 22.81 -8.42 1.10
C LEU A 116 24.18 -7.93 0.58
N PRO A 117 24.90 -8.78 -0.19
CA PRO A 117 26.05 -8.32 -0.93
C PRO A 117 25.68 -7.17 -1.88
N PRO A 118 26.54 -6.14 -2.05
CA PRO A 118 26.23 -4.97 -2.91
C PRO A 118 25.80 -5.34 -4.33
N GLU A 119 26.40 -6.37 -4.92
CA GLU A 119 26.10 -6.89 -6.26
C GLU A 119 24.68 -7.48 -6.37
N ASP A 120 24.11 -7.93 -5.27
CA ASP A 120 22.80 -8.59 -5.22
C ASP A 120 21.65 -7.63 -4.89
N VAL A 121 21.95 -6.46 -4.34
CA VAL A 121 20.92 -5.49 -3.86
C VAL A 121 19.96 -5.09 -4.96
N LEU A 122 20.44 -4.78 -6.16
CA LEU A 122 19.58 -4.36 -7.27
C LEU A 122 18.59 -5.48 -7.67
N VAL A 123 19.09 -6.71 -7.81
CA VAL A 123 18.27 -7.87 -8.22
C VAL A 123 17.26 -8.21 -7.11
N ALA A 124 17.66 -8.09 -5.85
CA ALA A 124 16.79 -8.31 -4.70
C ALA A 124 15.66 -7.26 -4.65
N LEU A 125 16.00 -5.97 -4.78
CA LEU A 125 15.03 -4.87 -4.80
C LEU A 125 14.04 -4.97 -5.96
N LEU A 126 14.52 -5.27 -7.17
CA LEU A 126 13.65 -5.47 -8.32
C LEU A 126 12.70 -6.66 -8.11
N GLY A 127 13.23 -7.81 -7.67
CA GLY A 127 12.41 -8.97 -7.37
C GLY A 127 11.36 -8.66 -6.30
N PHE A 128 11.77 -8.05 -5.20
CA PHE A 128 10.88 -7.69 -4.09
C PHE A 128 9.74 -6.75 -4.55
N ASN A 129 10.05 -5.65 -5.23
CA ASN A 129 9.04 -4.69 -5.65
C ASN A 129 8.09 -5.24 -6.72
N LEU A 130 8.58 -6.10 -7.63
CA LEU A 130 7.69 -6.82 -8.55
C LEU A 130 6.78 -7.83 -7.81
N GLY A 131 7.27 -8.43 -6.74
CA GLY A 131 6.46 -9.26 -5.85
C GLY A 131 5.39 -8.45 -5.11
N VAL A 132 5.73 -7.26 -4.61
CA VAL A 132 4.79 -6.30 -4.01
C VAL A 132 3.69 -5.94 -5.01
N GLU A 133 4.05 -5.52 -6.21
CA GLU A 133 3.10 -5.19 -7.28
C GLU A 133 2.16 -6.37 -7.58
N ALA A 134 2.72 -7.57 -7.75
CA ALA A 134 1.93 -8.78 -7.99
C ALA A 134 0.96 -9.09 -6.85
N GLY A 135 1.38 -8.89 -5.59
CA GLY A 135 0.52 -9.05 -4.42
C GLY A 135 -0.63 -8.05 -4.41
N GLN A 136 -0.36 -6.78 -4.71
CA GLN A 136 -1.38 -5.74 -4.81
C GLN A 136 -2.37 -6.02 -5.94
N VAL A 137 -1.89 -6.44 -7.13
CA VAL A 137 -2.75 -6.85 -8.25
C VAL A 137 -3.62 -8.05 -7.87
N ALA A 138 -3.10 -9.01 -7.11
CA ALA A 138 -3.88 -10.15 -6.63
C ALA A 138 -5.01 -9.71 -5.67
N VAL A 139 -4.74 -8.74 -4.78
CA VAL A 139 -5.79 -8.12 -3.94
C VAL A 139 -6.85 -7.44 -4.80
N LEU A 140 -6.44 -6.62 -5.78
CA LEU A 140 -7.36 -5.93 -6.68
C LEU A 140 -8.21 -6.90 -7.49
N ALA A 141 -7.62 -7.97 -8.02
CA ALA A 141 -8.35 -9.00 -8.75
C ALA A 141 -9.39 -9.70 -7.86
N SER A 142 -9.02 -10.01 -6.62
CA SER A 142 -9.93 -10.61 -5.64
C SER A 142 -11.12 -9.68 -5.32
N LEU A 143 -10.86 -8.38 -5.14
CA LEU A 143 -11.90 -7.38 -4.91
C LEU A 143 -12.79 -7.16 -6.14
N ALA A 144 -12.21 -7.14 -7.34
CA ALA A 144 -12.97 -7.03 -8.58
C ALA A 144 -13.91 -8.21 -8.78
N LEU A 145 -13.47 -9.42 -8.46
CA LEU A 145 -14.32 -10.62 -8.49
C LEU A 145 -15.43 -10.58 -7.43
N ALA A 146 -15.09 -10.12 -6.21
CA ALA A 146 -16.03 -10.12 -5.09
C ALA A 146 -17.11 -9.03 -5.22
N VAL A 147 -16.75 -7.81 -5.58
CA VAL A 147 -17.66 -6.64 -5.55
C VAL A 147 -17.61 -5.77 -6.80
N GLY A 148 -16.72 -6.06 -7.77
CA GLY A 148 -16.58 -5.26 -8.99
C GLY A 148 -17.87 -5.19 -9.82
N TRP A 149 -18.65 -6.26 -9.83
CA TRP A 149 -19.93 -6.34 -10.53
C TRP A 149 -20.97 -5.34 -10.03
N CYS A 150 -20.87 -4.85 -8.81
CA CYS A 150 -21.83 -3.91 -8.22
C CYS A 150 -21.33 -2.46 -8.15
N GLN A 151 -20.10 -2.14 -8.60
CA GLN A 151 -19.54 -0.79 -8.53
C GLN A 151 -20.40 0.28 -9.24
N GLY A 152 -21.09 -0.09 -10.34
CA GLY A 152 -22.01 0.80 -11.05
C GLY A 152 -23.41 0.94 -10.42
N ALA A 153 -23.72 0.20 -9.36
CA ALA A 153 -25.04 0.22 -8.75
C ALA A 153 -25.25 1.50 -7.91
N PRO A 154 -26.45 2.14 -7.95
CA PRO A 154 -26.74 3.37 -7.19
C PRO A 154 -26.56 3.21 -5.67
N TRP A 155 -26.69 2.01 -5.15
CA TRP A 155 -26.55 1.68 -3.74
C TRP A 155 -25.11 1.36 -3.32
N TYR A 156 -24.16 1.14 -4.28
CA TYR A 156 -22.79 0.71 -4.01
C TYR A 156 -22.08 1.63 -3.02
N ARG A 157 -22.11 2.95 -3.27
CA ARG A 157 -21.49 3.92 -2.37
C ARG A 157 -22.05 3.81 -0.94
N ARG A 158 -23.38 3.76 -0.79
CA ARG A 158 -24.03 3.77 0.54
C ARG A 158 -23.85 2.47 1.30
N ARG A 159 -23.87 1.32 0.59
CA ARG A 159 -23.84 -0.02 1.22
C ARG A 159 -22.46 -0.67 1.27
N VAL A 160 -21.53 -0.24 0.43
CA VAL A 160 -20.18 -0.83 0.35
C VAL A 160 -19.10 0.22 0.68
N VAL A 161 -19.00 1.30 -0.10
CA VAL A 161 -17.91 2.27 0.07
C VAL A 161 -17.91 2.92 1.45
N VAL A 162 -19.06 3.46 1.87
CA VAL A 162 -19.14 4.19 3.15
C VAL A 162 -18.87 3.28 4.36
N PRO A 163 -19.53 2.14 4.55
CA PRO A 163 -19.28 1.30 5.72
C PRO A 163 -17.87 0.68 5.70
N ALA A 164 -17.37 0.23 4.54
CA ALA A 164 -16.03 -0.32 4.44
C ALA A 164 -14.96 0.74 4.71
N SER A 165 -15.10 1.94 4.14
CA SER A 165 -14.15 3.03 4.41
C SER A 165 -14.20 3.50 5.86
N ALA A 166 -15.38 3.54 6.49
CA ALA A 166 -15.48 3.85 7.91
C ALA A 166 -14.76 2.81 8.77
N ALA A 167 -14.93 1.52 8.47
CA ALA A 167 -14.22 0.45 9.16
C ALA A 167 -12.70 0.56 8.99
N ILE A 168 -12.21 0.81 7.76
CA ILE A 168 -10.78 1.00 7.47
C ILE A 168 -10.23 2.22 8.23
N ALA A 169 -10.97 3.34 8.25
CA ALA A 169 -10.57 4.53 9.00
C ALA A 169 -10.40 4.25 10.50
N VAL A 170 -11.36 3.52 11.10
CA VAL A 170 -11.30 3.13 12.51
C VAL A 170 -10.10 2.23 12.78
N VAL A 171 -9.85 1.21 11.94
CA VAL A 171 -8.70 0.32 12.09
C VAL A 171 -7.39 1.10 11.94
N GLY A 172 -7.27 1.96 10.93
CA GLY A 172 -6.08 2.78 10.71
C GLY A 172 -5.78 3.72 11.89
N LEU A 173 -6.80 4.38 12.43
CA LEU A 173 -6.66 5.24 13.62
C LEU A 173 -6.29 4.41 14.87
N TYR A 174 -6.91 3.26 15.06
CA TYR A 174 -6.58 2.36 16.16
C TYR A 174 -5.11 1.92 16.10
N TRP A 175 -4.62 1.49 14.94
CA TRP A 175 -3.22 1.13 14.75
C TRP A 175 -2.27 2.32 14.93
N ALA A 176 -2.66 3.52 14.48
CA ALA A 176 -1.86 4.71 14.69
C ALA A 176 -1.65 5.00 16.19
N ILE A 177 -2.72 4.90 16.99
CA ILE A 177 -2.63 5.07 18.44
C ILE A 177 -1.80 3.95 19.08
N GLN A 178 -2.04 2.70 18.71
CA GLN A 178 -1.32 1.54 19.26
C GLN A 178 0.20 1.61 19.00
N ARG A 179 0.60 2.12 17.83
CA ARG A 179 2.02 2.23 17.43
C ARG A 179 2.71 3.48 18.01
N LEU A 180 1.96 4.41 18.61
CA LEU A 180 2.49 5.56 19.34
C LEU A 180 2.68 5.28 20.83
N ALA A 181 1.99 4.25 21.37
CA ALA A 181 2.05 3.86 22.78
C ALA A 181 3.23 2.91 23.06
#